data_eaf31b808e4230db643e0006507a3f01
#
_entry.id   eaf31b808e4230db643e0006507a3f01
#
_cell.length_a   1.000
_cell.length_b   1.000
_cell.length_c   1.000
_cell.angle_alpha   90.00
_cell.angle_beta   90.00
_cell.angle_gamma   90.00
#
_symmetry.space_group_name_H-M   'P 1'
#
loop_
_entity.id
_entity.type
_entity.pdbx_description
1 polymer ?
#
loop_
_entity_poly.entity_id
_entity_poly.type
_entity_poly.pdbx_seq_one_letter_code
_entity_poly.pdbx_strand_id
1 'polypeptide(L)'
;MEVLRPKELDTHPGDEIVAWARDQLGIGRSILDNPGGGLLFATQTIGQVRAGLHERDPERWAAVVGVLDRAEDAAVHREFDTARKLVDEATGKLG
;
A
#
# COMPACT_ATOMS: atom_id res chain seq x y z
N MET A 1 -23.14 -2.10 16.27
CA MET A 1 -22.50 -2.19 16.26
C MET A 1 -21.98 -2.37 15.96
N GLU A 2 -22.03 -2.65 16.02
CA GLU A 2 -21.22 -2.82 16.00
C GLU A 2 -20.78 -3.01 15.29
N VAL A 3 -20.99 -3.05 15.02
CA VAL A 3 -20.34 -3.17 14.51
C VAL A 3 -19.94 -3.66 13.90
N LEU A 4 -19.88 -3.94 13.59
CA LEU A 4 -19.26 -4.41 13.25
C LEU A 4 -18.55 -4.83 13.14
N ARG A 5 -18.47 -5.41 13.03
CA ARG A 5 -17.74 -5.77 13.08
C ARG A 5 -16.97 -6.42 13.34
N PRO A 6 -17.03 -6.68 13.71
CA PRO A 6 -15.85 -7.18 14.37
C PRO A 6 -15.56 -8.63 14.22
N LYS A 7 -16.51 -9.44 14.10
CA LYS A 7 -16.21 -10.85 14.02
C LYS A 7 -15.69 -11.28 12.67
N GLU A 8 -16.14 -10.67 11.66
CA GLU A 8 -15.53 -10.96 10.39
C GLU A 8 -14.09 -10.50 10.40
N LEU A 9 -13.78 -9.52 11.19
CA LEU A 9 -12.40 -9.11 11.35
C LEU A 9 -11.57 -10.20 11.96
N ASP A 10 -12.16 -10.93 12.91
CA ASP A 10 -11.42 -11.98 13.59
C ASP A 10 -11.22 -13.18 12.72
N THR A 11 -12.11 -13.41 11.79
CA THR A 11 -12.08 -14.62 10.99
C THR A 11 -10.80 -14.73 10.17
N HIS A 12 -10.39 -13.65 9.56
CA HIS A 12 -9.22 -13.65 8.68
C HIS A 12 -8.39 -12.41 8.92
N PRO A 13 -7.65 -12.37 10.03
CA PRO A 13 -6.86 -11.17 10.35
C PRO A 13 -5.87 -10.80 9.26
N GLY A 14 -5.32 -11.78 8.55
CA GLY A 14 -4.41 -11.49 7.45
C GLY A 14 -5.10 -10.82 6.28
N ASP A 15 -6.36 -11.18 6.05
CA ASP A 15 -7.13 -10.64 4.93
C ASP A 15 -7.52 -9.18 5.17
N GLU A 16 -7.70 -8.80 6.42
CA GLU A 16 -8.00 -7.41 6.73
C GLU A 16 -6.89 -6.47 6.31
N ILE A 17 -5.66 -6.84 6.63
CA ILE A 17 -4.53 -5.99 6.27
C ILE A 17 -4.33 -5.99 4.76
N VAL A 18 -4.60 -7.11 4.09
CA VAL A 18 -4.50 -7.18 2.64
C VAL A 18 -5.54 -6.27 1.99
N ALA A 19 -6.78 -6.32 2.46
CA ALA A 19 -7.84 -5.48 1.90
C ALA A 19 -7.53 -4.01 2.10
N TRP A 20 -7.07 -3.66 3.31
CA TRP A 20 -6.69 -2.28 3.62
C TRP A 20 -5.54 -1.82 2.72
N ALA A 21 -4.49 -2.65 2.60
CA ALA A 21 -3.32 -2.29 1.80
C ALA A 21 -3.70 -2.11 0.34
N ARG A 22 -4.52 -3.01 -0.17
CA ARG A 22 -4.96 -2.95 -1.58
C ARG A 22 -5.75 -1.68 -1.84
N ASP A 23 -6.64 -1.32 -0.92
CA ASP A 23 -7.45 -0.12 -1.04
C ASP A 23 -6.56 1.14 -1.02
N GLN A 24 -5.64 1.20 -0.08
CA GLN A 24 -4.75 2.35 0.05
C GLN A 24 -3.82 2.47 -1.16
N LEU A 25 -3.29 1.36 -1.63
CA LEU A 25 -2.43 1.39 -2.82
C LEU A 25 -3.21 1.81 -4.05
N GLY A 26 -4.49 1.44 -4.13
CA GLY A 26 -5.34 1.90 -5.23
C GLY A 26 -5.48 3.41 -5.23
N ILE A 27 -5.65 4.01 -4.06
CA ILE A 27 -5.74 5.46 -3.93
C ILE A 27 -4.43 6.10 -4.36
N GLY A 28 -3.30 5.61 -3.85
CA GLY A 28 -1.99 6.14 -4.22
C GLY A 28 -1.71 6.01 -5.70
N ARG A 29 -2.10 4.88 -6.27
CA ARG A 29 -1.93 4.62 -7.70
C ARG A 29 -2.70 5.63 -8.55
N SER A 30 -3.94 5.93 -8.15
CA SER A 30 -4.76 6.92 -8.86
C SER A 30 -4.11 8.30 -8.82
N ILE A 31 -3.53 8.66 -7.69
CA ILE A 31 -2.86 9.95 -7.57
C ILE A 31 -1.63 9.99 -8.48
N LEU A 32 -0.90 8.88 -8.58
CA LEU A 32 0.28 8.83 -9.44
C LEU A 32 -0.08 8.95 -10.92
N ASP A 33 -1.29 8.53 -11.30
CA ASP A 33 -1.75 8.69 -12.68
C ASP A 33 -1.96 10.16 -13.05
N ASN A 34 -2.31 10.98 -12.06
CA ASN A 34 -2.57 12.39 -12.31
C ASN A 34 -2.18 13.16 -11.05
N PRO A 35 -0.88 13.26 -10.78
CA PRO A 35 -0.43 13.73 -9.48
C PRO A 35 -0.80 15.18 -9.16
N GLY A 36 -0.74 16.07 -10.12
CA GLY A 36 -1.07 17.46 -9.82
C GLY A 36 -0.35 17.91 -8.57
N GLY A 37 -1.12 18.28 -7.55
CA GLY A 37 -0.58 18.65 -6.25
C GLY A 37 -0.59 17.54 -5.23
N GLY A 38 -0.92 16.30 -5.64
CA GLY A 38 -1.13 15.21 -4.72
C GLY A 38 0.06 14.30 -4.45
N LEU A 39 1.23 14.66 -4.97
CA LEU A 39 2.40 13.80 -4.85
C LEU A 39 2.74 13.47 -3.39
N LEU A 40 2.69 14.46 -2.52
CA LEU A 40 3.00 14.23 -1.11
C LEU A 40 2.02 13.22 -0.51
N PHE A 41 0.75 13.36 -0.86
CA PHE A 41 -0.27 12.45 -0.35
C PHE A 41 -0.04 11.03 -0.86
N ALA A 42 0.35 10.88 -2.13
CA ALA A 42 0.65 9.57 -2.68
C ALA A 42 1.83 8.93 -1.95
N THR A 43 2.91 9.68 -1.72
CA THR A 43 4.07 9.13 -1.03
C THR A 43 3.73 8.76 0.40
N GLN A 44 2.93 9.58 1.07
CA GLN A 44 2.50 9.27 2.44
C GLN A 44 1.67 7.99 2.47
N THR A 45 0.78 7.83 1.51
CA THR A 45 -0.08 6.65 1.45
C THR A 45 0.75 5.39 1.25
N ILE A 46 1.70 5.42 0.31
CA ILE A 46 2.59 4.29 0.07
C ILE A 46 3.40 3.97 1.33
N GLY A 47 3.92 5.00 1.98
CA GLY A 47 4.70 4.81 3.20
C GLY A 47 3.88 4.24 4.34
N GLN A 48 2.63 4.63 4.45
CA GLN A 48 1.74 4.10 5.49
C GLN A 48 1.46 2.61 5.26
N VAL A 49 1.25 2.21 4.00
CA VAL A 49 1.03 0.80 3.70
C VAL A 49 2.29 0.00 4.01
N ARG A 50 3.44 0.51 3.59
CA ARG A 50 4.71 -0.15 3.85
C ARG A 50 4.92 -0.35 5.35
N ALA A 51 4.71 0.70 6.13
CA ALA A 51 4.90 0.63 7.58
C ALA A 51 3.90 -0.31 8.23
N GLY A 52 2.65 -0.25 7.80
CA GLY A 52 1.60 -1.10 8.36
C GLY A 52 1.85 -2.58 8.11
N LEU A 53 2.28 -2.92 6.90
CA LEU A 53 2.59 -4.31 6.58
C LEU A 53 3.80 -4.79 7.36
N HIS A 54 4.83 -3.96 7.46
CA HIS A 54 6.04 -4.32 8.19
C HIS A 54 5.71 -4.55 9.68
N GLU A 55 4.88 -3.69 10.24
CA GLU A 55 4.52 -3.80 11.64
C GLU A 55 3.67 -5.05 11.91
N ARG A 56 2.79 -5.38 10.97
CA ARG A 56 1.88 -6.51 11.13
C ARG A 56 2.62 -7.85 11.09
N ASP A 57 3.47 -8.03 10.09
CA ASP A 57 4.21 -9.28 9.93
C ASP A 57 5.40 -9.03 9.01
N PRO A 58 6.53 -8.61 9.58
CA PRO A 58 7.67 -8.21 8.75
C PRO A 58 8.21 -9.32 7.87
N GLU A 59 8.15 -10.57 8.30
CA GLU A 59 8.67 -11.66 7.50
C GLU A 59 7.75 -11.97 6.33
N ARG A 60 6.45 -12.03 6.60
CA ARG A 60 5.48 -12.36 5.57
C ARG A 60 5.47 -11.32 4.45
N TRP A 61 5.56 -10.07 4.84
CA TRP A 61 5.39 -8.97 3.89
C TRP A 61 6.70 -8.36 3.42
N ALA A 62 7.84 -9.02 3.70
CA ALA A 62 9.15 -8.46 3.38
C ALA A 62 9.28 -8.08 1.90
N ALA A 63 8.79 -8.92 1.00
CA ALA A 63 8.90 -8.66 -0.43
C ALA A 63 8.06 -7.44 -0.82
N VAL A 64 6.84 -7.35 -0.29
CA VAL A 64 5.96 -6.22 -0.60
C VAL A 64 6.55 -4.93 -0.03
N VAL A 65 7.04 -4.99 1.21
CA VAL A 65 7.66 -3.83 1.85
C VAL A 65 8.84 -3.32 1.02
N GLY A 66 9.67 -4.23 0.50
CA GLY A 66 10.79 -3.83 -0.32
C GLY A 66 10.36 -3.14 -1.61
N VAL A 67 9.32 -3.65 -2.25
CA VAL A 67 8.80 -3.04 -3.47
C VAL A 67 8.21 -1.66 -3.16
N LEU A 68 7.46 -1.55 -2.07
CA LEU A 68 6.85 -0.26 -1.69
C LEU A 68 7.90 0.77 -1.32
N ASP A 69 9.01 0.34 -0.70
CA ASP A 69 10.10 1.25 -0.40
C ASP A 69 10.65 1.87 -1.69
N ARG A 70 10.83 1.05 -2.72
CA ARG A 70 11.30 1.53 -4.01
C ARG A 70 10.25 2.40 -4.70
N ALA A 71 8.96 2.07 -4.54
CA ALA A 71 7.88 2.85 -5.12
C ALA A 71 7.84 4.25 -4.50
N GLU A 72 8.00 4.32 -3.20
CA GLU A 72 8.02 5.59 -2.48
C GLU A 72 9.19 6.46 -2.98
N ASP A 73 10.36 5.85 -3.09
CA ASP A 73 11.54 6.54 -3.58
C ASP A 73 11.35 7.07 -5.00
N ALA A 74 10.80 6.23 -5.87
CA ALA A 74 10.55 6.65 -7.25
C ALA A 74 9.56 7.82 -7.29
N ALA A 75 8.52 7.77 -6.47
CA ALA A 75 7.54 8.85 -6.42
C ALA A 75 8.17 10.17 -5.97
N VAL A 76 9.03 10.10 -4.94
CA VAL A 76 9.72 11.28 -4.43
C VAL A 76 10.57 11.91 -5.54
N HIS A 77 11.18 11.09 -6.38
CA HIS A 77 12.02 11.58 -7.48
C HIS A 77 11.23 11.86 -8.75
N ARG A 78 9.90 11.82 -8.66
CA ARG A 78 8.99 12.11 -9.78
C ARG A 78 9.14 11.15 -10.95
N GLU A 79 9.58 9.94 -10.66
CA GLU A 79 9.65 8.86 -11.64
C GLU A 79 8.31 8.14 -11.64
N PHE A 80 7.30 8.79 -12.21
CA PHE A 80 5.93 8.34 -12.05
C PHE A 80 5.65 7.00 -12.71
N ASP A 81 6.23 6.76 -13.90
CA ASP A 81 6.04 5.46 -14.55
C ASP A 81 6.61 4.34 -13.70
N THR A 82 7.81 4.53 -13.17
CA THR A 82 8.43 3.54 -12.31
C THR A 82 7.63 3.35 -11.03
N ALA A 83 7.19 4.45 -10.42
CA ALA A 83 6.41 4.38 -9.20
C ALA A 83 5.12 3.59 -9.42
N ARG A 84 4.41 3.86 -10.53
CA ARG A 84 3.17 3.16 -10.83
C ARG A 84 3.39 1.67 -11.01
N LYS A 85 4.45 1.29 -11.73
CA LYS A 85 4.76 -0.12 -11.94
C LYS A 85 5.07 -0.81 -10.64
N LEU A 86 5.81 -0.14 -9.75
CA LEU A 86 6.15 -0.73 -8.46
C LEU A 86 4.93 -0.87 -7.57
N VAL A 87 4.02 0.11 -7.58
CA VAL A 87 2.77 -0.01 -6.83
C VAL A 87 1.95 -1.19 -7.35
N ASP A 88 1.88 -1.34 -8.68
CA ASP A 88 1.15 -2.47 -9.28
C ASP A 88 1.79 -3.79 -8.89
N GLU A 89 3.12 -3.84 -8.89
CA GLU A 89 3.84 -5.05 -8.49
C GLU A 89 3.55 -5.38 -7.02
N ALA A 90 3.57 -4.38 -6.16
CA ALA A 90 3.29 -4.60 -4.74
C ALA A 90 1.86 -5.11 -4.55
N THR A 91 0.90 -4.51 -5.25
CA THR A 91 -0.49 -4.94 -5.17
C THR A 91 -0.63 -6.40 -5.59
N GLY A 92 0.05 -6.80 -6.66
CA GLY A 92 0.02 -8.18 -7.11
C GLY A 92 0.60 -9.15 -6.09
N LYS A 93 1.60 -8.71 -5.32
CA LYS A 93 2.23 -9.55 -4.31
C LYS A 93 1.41 -9.68 -3.03
N LEU A 94 0.40 -8.87 -2.89
CA LEU A 94 -0.48 -8.99 -1.72
C LEU A 94 -1.31 -10.27 -1.76
N GLY A 95 -1.41 -10.84 -2.90
CA GLY A 95 -2.14 -12.07 -3.07
C GLY A 95 -3.45 -11.84 -3.73
#